data_0b5412042cceb64c0943230fc414e13f
#
_entry.id   0b5412042cceb64c0943230fc414e13f
#
_cell.length_a   1.000
_cell.length_b   1.000
_cell.length_c   1.000
_cell.angle_alpha   90.00
_cell.angle_beta   90.00
_cell.angle_gamma   90.00
#
_symmetry.space_group_name_H-M   'P 1'
#
loop_
_entity.id
_entity.type
_entity.pdbx_description
1 polymer ?
#
loop_
_entity_poly.entity_id
_entity_poly.type
_entity_poly.pdbx_seq_one_letter_code
_entity_poly.pdbx_strand_id
1 'polypeptide(L)'
;MKSKVVNLHTGNRRGVIDITAAAAEFVRGEGDGLLNVFAPHATAGIAVIETGAGSEQDLMDSLDSLLPRDDRYRHRHGSRGHGADHVLPALVSPSAVVPVGAGKLLLGTWQAIVLVDPNADNPDREVRFSFLAG
;
A
#
# COMPACT_ATOMS: atom_id res chain seq x y z
N MET A 1 22.34 -2.71 2.36
CA MET A 1 20.93 -2.27 2.12
C MET A 1 20.39 -1.65 3.39
N LYS A 2 19.75 -0.49 3.25
CA LYS A 2 19.10 0.19 4.37
C LYS A 2 17.62 -0.20 4.40
N SER A 3 17.08 -0.49 5.59
CA SER A 3 15.68 -0.91 5.74
C SER A 3 15.05 -0.30 6.98
N LYS A 4 13.76 -0.01 6.90
CA LYS A 4 12.98 0.55 8.01
C LYS A 4 11.53 0.05 7.94
N VAL A 5 10.97 -0.28 9.10
CA VAL A 5 9.54 -0.57 9.23
C VAL A 5 8.83 0.68 9.74
N VAL A 6 7.76 1.06 9.07
CA VAL A 6 6.88 2.15 9.47
C VAL A 6 5.55 1.55 9.94
N ASN A 7 5.08 1.99 11.10
CA ASN A 7 3.81 1.55 11.65
C ASN A 7 2.71 2.56 11.30
N LEU A 8 1.57 2.05 10.84
CA LEU A 8 0.40 2.83 10.45
C LEU A 8 -0.79 2.36 11.27
N HIS A 9 -1.47 3.30 11.91
CA HIS A 9 -2.72 3.00 12.60
C HIS A 9 -3.90 3.41 11.71
N THR A 10 -4.64 2.42 11.22
CA THR A 10 -5.74 2.64 10.27
C THR A 10 -7.08 2.84 10.97
N GLY A 11 -7.18 2.52 12.27
CA GLY A 11 -8.39 2.75 13.07
C GLY A 11 -9.58 1.89 12.65
N ASN A 12 -9.35 0.68 12.16
CA ASN A 12 -10.39 -0.21 11.64
C ASN A 12 -11.16 0.40 10.45
N ARG A 13 -10.51 1.26 9.68
CA ARG A 13 -11.07 1.89 8.48
C ARG A 13 -10.50 1.25 7.24
N ARG A 14 -11.39 0.95 6.30
CA ARG A 14 -11.03 0.56 4.94
C ARG A 14 -10.64 1.82 4.16
N GLY A 15 -9.59 1.74 3.34
CA GLY A 15 -9.25 2.87 2.51
C GLY A 15 -7.83 2.85 1.97
N VAL A 16 -7.45 4.00 1.46
CA VAL A 16 -6.14 4.25 0.84
C VAL A 16 -5.40 5.24 1.74
N ILE A 17 -4.18 4.89 2.11
CA ILE A 17 -3.34 5.72 2.98
C ILE A 17 -2.11 6.14 2.18
N ASP A 18 -1.91 7.46 2.04
CA ASP A 18 -0.73 8.02 1.38
C ASP A 18 0.49 7.87 2.29
N ILE A 19 1.51 7.18 1.81
CA ILE A 19 2.77 6.96 2.54
C ILE A 19 3.96 7.61 1.83
N THR A 20 3.71 8.48 0.87
CA THR A 20 4.76 9.13 0.07
C THR A 20 5.72 9.94 0.93
N ALA A 21 5.21 10.70 1.90
CA ALA A 21 6.06 11.53 2.77
C ALA A 21 7.01 10.69 3.61
N ALA A 22 6.53 9.57 4.16
CA ALA A 22 7.37 8.64 4.92
C ALA A 22 8.45 8.00 4.04
N ALA A 23 8.10 7.64 2.81
CA ALA A 23 9.05 7.09 1.84
C ALA A 23 10.10 8.12 1.43
N ALA A 24 9.67 9.37 1.18
CA ALA A 24 10.58 10.46 0.82
C ALA A 24 11.58 10.76 1.96
N GLU A 25 11.12 10.75 3.20
CA GLU A 25 11.97 10.95 4.37
C GLU A 25 13.00 9.82 4.51
N PHE A 26 12.58 8.58 4.25
CA PHE A 26 13.45 7.42 4.35
C PHE A 26 14.62 7.46 3.36
N VAL A 27 14.41 7.94 2.13
CA VAL A 27 15.45 8.01 1.10
C VAL A 27 16.23 9.32 1.11
N ARG A 28 15.82 10.29 1.91
CA ARG A 28 16.51 11.58 1.99
C ARG A 28 17.97 11.37 2.45
N GLY A 29 18.90 11.95 1.72
CA GLY A 29 20.34 11.82 1.99
C GLY A 29 20.99 10.58 1.40
N GLU A 30 20.21 9.69 0.80
CA GLU A 30 20.75 8.57 0.02
C GLU A 30 21.16 9.05 -1.38
N GLY A 31 21.93 8.24 -2.09
CA GLY A 31 22.27 8.53 -3.49
C GLY A 31 21.21 8.01 -4.44
N ASP A 32 21.69 7.54 -5.60
CA ASP A 32 20.85 6.86 -6.58
C ASP A 32 20.59 5.42 -6.16
N GLY A 33 19.45 4.88 -6.53
CA GLY A 33 19.12 3.49 -6.24
C GLY A 33 17.66 3.18 -6.45
N LEU A 34 17.21 2.13 -5.77
CA LEU A 34 15.83 1.66 -5.81
C LEU A 34 15.26 1.61 -4.39
N LEU A 35 14.04 2.11 -4.23
CA LEU A 35 13.25 1.91 -3.01
C LEU A 35 12.25 0.79 -3.26
N ASN A 36 12.31 -0.25 -2.44
CA ASN A 36 11.23 -1.23 -2.36
C ASN A 36 10.29 -0.87 -1.20
N VAL A 37 9.00 -0.89 -1.49
CA VAL A 37 7.94 -0.66 -0.50
C VAL A 37 7.15 -1.96 -0.39
N PHE A 38 7.06 -2.52 0.80
CA PHE A 38 6.43 -3.83 1.00
C PHE A 38 5.45 -3.82 2.18
N ALA A 39 4.24 -4.32 1.93
CA ALA A 39 3.21 -4.52 2.95
C ALA A 39 3.21 -6.00 3.37
N PRO A 40 3.70 -6.35 4.58
CA PRO A 40 3.79 -7.75 5.04
C PRO A 40 2.43 -8.23 5.59
N HIS A 41 1.38 -8.09 4.80
CA HIS A 41 0.01 -8.43 5.19
C HIS A 41 -0.70 -9.18 4.07
N ALA A 42 -1.45 -10.21 4.44
CA ALA A 42 -2.21 -11.01 3.48
C ALA A 42 -3.51 -10.32 3.04
N THR A 43 -3.81 -9.11 3.54
CA THR A 43 -5.05 -8.38 3.28
C THR A 43 -4.82 -6.92 2.91
N ALA A 44 -3.65 -6.57 2.42
CA ALA A 44 -3.34 -5.20 1.98
C ALA A 44 -2.38 -5.22 0.81
N GLY A 45 -2.31 -4.13 0.07
CA GLY A 45 -1.41 -3.97 -1.05
C GLY A 45 -0.79 -2.58 -1.11
N ILE A 46 0.17 -2.41 -2.01
CA ILE A 46 0.83 -1.14 -2.30
C ILE A 46 0.48 -0.75 -3.73
N ALA A 47 0.17 0.52 -3.94
CA ALA A 47 -0.08 1.06 -5.26
C ALA A 47 0.61 2.41 -5.43
N VAL A 48 0.78 2.82 -6.68
CA VAL A 48 1.25 4.15 -7.04
C VAL A 48 0.15 4.78 -7.89
N ILE A 49 -0.55 5.75 -7.30
CA ILE A 49 -1.72 6.39 -7.91
C ILE A 49 -1.74 7.88 -7.59
N GLU A 50 -2.57 8.64 -8.31
CA GLU A 50 -2.88 10.01 -7.93
C GLU A 50 -3.76 10.02 -6.69
N THR A 51 -3.48 10.93 -5.75
CA THR A 51 -4.30 11.16 -4.55
C THR A 51 -4.85 12.59 -4.54
N GLY A 52 -5.91 12.82 -3.75
CA GLY A 52 -6.48 14.15 -3.54
C GLY A 52 -7.51 14.60 -4.57
N ALA A 53 -7.79 13.78 -5.60
CA ALA A 53 -8.76 14.12 -6.65
C ALA A 53 -9.88 13.09 -6.82
N GLY A 54 -10.03 12.17 -5.85
CA GLY A 54 -11.10 11.18 -5.83
C GLY A 54 -10.69 9.78 -6.29
N SER A 55 -9.49 9.59 -6.83
CA SER A 55 -9.04 8.27 -7.31
C SER A 55 -8.95 7.24 -6.20
N GLU A 56 -8.71 7.66 -4.96
CA GLU A 56 -8.69 6.76 -3.79
C GLU A 56 -10.04 6.07 -3.61
N GLN A 57 -11.13 6.84 -3.65
CA GLN A 57 -12.47 6.28 -3.52
C GLN A 57 -12.88 5.48 -4.75
N ASP A 58 -12.52 5.96 -5.94
CA ASP A 58 -12.76 5.23 -7.18
C ASP A 58 -12.07 3.86 -7.18
N LEU A 59 -10.85 3.80 -6.65
CA LEU A 59 -10.13 2.52 -6.48
C LEU A 59 -10.88 1.59 -5.54
N MET A 60 -11.31 2.08 -4.37
CA MET A 60 -12.03 1.26 -3.41
C MET A 60 -13.36 0.75 -3.99
N ASP A 61 -14.10 1.60 -4.69
CA ASP A 61 -15.36 1.21 -5.35
C ASP A 61 -15.12 0.16 -6.44
N SER A 62 -14.05 0.32 -7.22
CA SER A 62 -13.66 -0.65 -8.25
C SER A 62 -13.26 -1.98 -7.65
N LEU A 63 -12.51 -1.98 -6.56
CA LEU A 63 -12.13 -3.20 -5.85
C LEU A 63 -13.34 -3.90 -5.26
N ASP A 64 -14.30 -3.18 -4.67
CA ASP A 64 -15.52 -3.75 -4.13
C ASP A 64 -16.40 -4.36 -5.23
N SER A 65 -16.35 -3.81 -6.44
CA SER A 65 -17.02 -4.38 -7.62
C SER A 65 -16.34 -5.66 -8.12
N LEU A 66 -15.00 -5.66 -8.18
CA LEU A 66 -14.22 -6.82 -8.63
C LEU A 66 -14.19 -7.95 -7.60
N LEU A 67 -14.16 -7.59 -6.32
CA LEU A 67 -14.10 -8.50 -5.19
C LEU A 67 -15.29 -8.23 -4.27
N PRO A 68 -16.50 -8.67 -4.64
CA PRO A 68 -17.70 -8.44 -3.83
C PRO A 68 -17.54 -8.94 -2.39
N ARG A 69 -18.05 -8.15 -1.45
CA ARG A 69 -17.88 -8.40 -0.03
C ARG A 69 -19.01 -9.25 0.53
N ASP A 70 -19.01 -10.52 0.17
CA ASP A 70 -20.03 -11.49 0.58
C ASP A 70 -19.39 -12.86 0.87
N ASP A 71 -20.21 -13.89 1.07
CA ASP A 71 -19.77 -15.23 1.50
C ASP A 71 -19.38 -16.15 0.33
N ARG A 72 -19.18 -15.64 -0.88
CA ARG A 72 -18.81 -16.46 -2.04
C ARG A 72 -17.43 -17.10 -1.94
N TYR A 73 -16.56 -16.60 -1.06
CA TYR A 73 -15.18 -17.06 -0.90
C TYR A 73 -15.11 -18.29 0.01
N ARG A 74 -14.08 -19.10 -0.19
CA ARG A 74 -13.82 -20.26 0.69
C ARG A 74 -13.26 -19.84 2.04
N HIS A 75 -12.49 -18.74 2.07
CA HIS A 75 -11.97 -18.15 3.29
C HIS A 75 -13.07 -17.30 3.94
N ARG A 76 -13.64 -17.77 5.05
CA ARG A 76 -14.90 -17.23 5.59
C ARG A 76 -14.85 -16.86 7.07
N HIS A 77 -13.69 -16.65 7.65
CA HIS A 77 -13.61 -16.14 9.01
C HIS A 77 -13.36 -14.62 9.00
N GLY A 78 -13.50 -13.98 10.16
CA GLY A 78 -13.34 -12.54 10.30
C GLY A 78 -14.62 -11.77 9.96
N SER A 79 -14.48 -10.48 9.68
CA SER A 79 -15.59 -9.60 9.31
C SER A 79 -16.10 -9.91 7.89
N ARG A 80 -17.24 -9.33 7.54
CA ARG A 80 -17.77 -9.42 6.18
C ARG A 80 -16.75 -8.91 5.17
N GLY A 81 -16.54 -9.66 4.10
CA GLY A 81 -15.57 -9.34 3.07
C GLY A 81 -14.15 -9.78 3.36
N HIS A 82 -13.91 -10.46 4.47
CA HIS A 82 -12.58 -10.96 4.84
C HIS A 82 -11.99 -11.88 3.77
N GLY A 83 -12.81 -12.73 3.14
CA GLY A 83 -12.39 -13.56 2.02
C GLY A 83 -11.94 -12.73 0.81
N ALA A 84 -12.68 -11.67 0.47
CA ALA A 84 -12.31 -10.74 -0.58
C ALA A 84 -10.95 -10.07 -0.27
N ASP A 85 -10.75 -9.69 0.98
CA ASP A 85 -9.53 -9.00 1.42
C ASP A 85 -8.29 -9.89 1.24
N HIS A 86 -8.41 -11.21 1.40
CA HIS A 86 -7.33 -12.16 1.16
C HIS A 86 -7.02 -12.40 -0.32
N VAL A 87 -7.89 -11.99 -1.23
CA VAL A 87 -7.63 -12.03 -2.68
C VAL A 87 -7.00 -10.73 -3.17
N LEU A 88 -7.25 -9.62 -2.48
CA LEU A 88 -6.80 -8.29 -2.89
C LEU A 88 -5.30 -8.24 -3.23
N PRO A 89 -4.37 -8.83 -2.45
CA PRO A 89 -2.94 -8.70 -2.76
C PRO A 89 -2.52 -9.35 -4.08
N ALA A 90 -3.37 -10.18 -4.67
CA ALA A 90 -3.14 -10.73 -6.01
C ALA A 90 -3.45 -9.71 -7.11
N LEU A 91 -4.27 -8.71 -6.83
CA LEU A 91 -4.65 -7.64 -7.77
C LEU A 91 -3.87 -6.36 -7.48
N VAL A 92 -3.72 -6.00 -6.23
CA VAL A 92 -2.91 -4.86 -5.77
C VAL A 92 -1.71 -5.44 -5.03
N SER A 93 -0.59 -5.53 -5.72
CA SER A 93 0.61 -6.21 -5.21
C SER A 93 1.04 -5.69 -3.83
N PRO A 94 1.50 -6.53 -2.93
CA PRO A 94 2.04 -6.09 -1.65
C PRO A 94 3.38 -5.35 -1.78
N SER A 95 3.95 -5.28 -2.97
CA SER A 95 5.27 -4.69 -3.21
C SER A 95 5.24 -3.74 -4.40
N ALA A 96 5.98 -2.63 -4.28
CA ALA A 96 6.27 -1.74 -5.39
C ALA A 96 7.72 -1.27 -5.31
N VAL A 97 8.34 -1.06 -6.46
CA VAL A 97 9.69 -0.52 -6.56
C VAL A 97 9.64 0.85 -7.23
N VAL A 98 10.28 1.83 -6.62
CA VAL A 98 10.34 3.20 -7.10
C VAL A 98 11.80 3.60 -7.28
N PRO A 99 12.19 4.17 -8.43
CA PRO A 99 13.54 4.67 -8.61
C PRO A 99 13.81 5.88 -7.72
N VAL A 100 15.05 5.98 -7.25
CA VAL A 100 15.54 7.09 -6.41
C VAL A 100 16.74 7.71 -7.09
N GLY A 101 16.72 9.03 -7.22
CA GLY A 101 17.84 9.79 -7.76
C GLY A 101 18.23 10.92 -6.82
N ALA A 102 19.51 10.97 -6.45
CA ALA A 102 20.07 11.98 -5.54
C ALA A 102 19.22 12.15 -4.27
N GLY A 103 18.79 11.03 -3.68
CA GLY A 103 18.02 11.04 -2.44
C GLY A 103 16.56 11.47 -2.59
N LYS A 104 16.02 11.46 -3.80
CA LYS A 104 14.64 11.86 -4.07
C LYS A 104 13.91 10.74 -4.82
N LEU A 105 12.65 10.52 -4.45
CA LEU A 105 11.77 9.61 -5.20
C LEU A 105 11.53 10.18 -6.60
N LEU A 106 11.80 9.38 -7.63
CA LEU A 106 11.59 9.79 -9.02
C LEU A 106 10.17 9.45 -9.47
N LEU A 107 9.20 9.98 -8.75
CA LEU A 107 7.78 9.85 -9.09
C LEU A 107 7.38 10.91 -10.12
N GLY A 108 6.40 10.60 -10.95
CA GLY A 108 5.71 11.60 -11.75
C GLY A 108 4.97 12.60 -10.86
N THR A 109 4.62 13.76 -11.42
CA THR A 109 4.00 14.88 -10.68
C THR A 109 2.76 14.46 -9.89
N TRP A 110 1.96 13.55 -10.45
CA TRP A 110 0.67 13.14 -9.87
C TRP A 110 0.72 11.79 -9.19
N GLN A 111 1.89 11.17 -9.07
CA GLN A 111 2.03 9.86 -8.46
C GLN A 111 2.28 9.96 -6.96
N ALA A 112 1.55 9.17 -6.18
CA ALA A 112 1.77 8.98 -4.76
C ALA A 112 1.87 7.49 -4.46
N ILE A 113 2.69 7.12 -3.48
CA ILE A 113 2.78 5.75 -2.98
C ILE A 113 1.73 5.60 -1.89
N VAL A 114 0.88 4.58 -2.02
CA VAL A 114 -0.22 4.38 -1.09
C VAL A 114 -0.27 2.93 -0.58
N LEU A 115 -0.72 2.77 0.67
CA LEU A 115 -1.20 1.50 1.19
C LEU A 115 -2.69 1.39 0.86
N VAL A 116 -3.07 0.29 0.21
CA VAL A 116 -4.47 -0.03 -0.08
C VAL A 116 -4.93 -1.07 0.93
N ASP A 117 -5.81 -0.67 1.83
CA ASP A 117 -6.27 -1.51 2.93
C ASP A 117 -7.79 -1.67 2.92
N PRO A 118 -8.31 -2.78 2.38
CA PRO A 118 -9.74 -3.05 2.35
C PRO A 118 -10.25 -3.68 3.65
N ASN A 119 -9.35 -4.01 4.59
CA ASN A 119 -9.67 -4.83 5.75
C ASN A 119 -9.79 -3.96 7.01
N ALA A 120 -10.92 -4.07 7.70
CA ALA A 120 -11.18 -3.35 8.94
C ALA A 120 -10.85 -4.16 10.20
N ASP A 121 -10.41 -5.40 10.07
CA ASP A 121 -10.17 -6.30 11.20
C ASP A 121 -8.81 -6.03 11.88
N ASN A 122 -7.87 -5.42 11.17
CA ASN A 122 -6.53 -5.15 11.68
C ASN A 122 -6.24 -3.65 11.61
N PRO A 123 -6.35 -2.93 12.74
CA PRO A 123 -6.15 -1.48 12.76
C PRO A 123 -4.69 -1.05 12.70
N ASP A 124 -3.75 -1.97 12.94
CA ASP A 124 -2.32 -1.67 12.96
C ASP A 124 -1.63 -2.37 11.80
N ARG A 125 -1.06 -1.57 10.91
CA ARG A 125 -0.36 -2.05 9.73
C ARG A 125 1.10 -1.66 9.79
N GLU A 126 1.93 -2.44 9.12
CA GLU A 126 3.33 -2.16 8.91
C GLU A 126 3.60 -2.02 7.41
N VAL A 127 4.53 -1.14 7.06
CA VAL A 127 5.11 -1.05 5.72
C VAL A 127 6.63 -1.05 5.87
N ARG A 128 7.30 -1.89 5.11
CA ARG A 128 8.76 -1.95 5.09
C ARG A 128 9.30 -1.19 3.90
N PHE A 129 10.16 -0.24 4.17
CA PHE A 129 10.98 0.42 3.15
C PHE A 129 12.36 -0.21 3.14
N SER A 130 12.85 -0.52 1.94
CA SER A 130 14.20 -1.03 1.76
C SER A 130 14.85 -0.30 0.58
N PHE A 131 16.01 0.31 0.83
CA PHE A 131 16.76 1.04 -0.19
C PHE A 131 17.97 0.23 -0.64
N LEU A 132 18.06 0.01 -1.93
CA LEU A 132 19.19 -0.63 -2.58
C LEU A 132 19.96 0.43 -3.34
N ALA A 133 21.18 0.74 -2.90
CA ALA A 133 22.05 1.71 -3.55
C ALA A 133 22.48 1.21 -4.93
N GLY A 134 22.49 2.12 -5.88
CA GLY A 134 22.92 1.86 -7.26
C GLY A 134 24.32 2.33 -7.56
#